data_c2c044a4a8a0cc8b88de025a917da87e
#
_entry.id   c2c044a4a8a0cc8b88de025a917da87e
#
_cell.length_a   1.000
_cell.length_b   1.000
_cell.length_c   1.000
_cell.angle_alpha   90.00
_cell.angle_beta   90.00
_cell.angle_gamma   90.00
#
_symmetry.space_group_name_H-M   'P 1'
#
loop_
_entity.id
_entity.type
_entity.pdbx_description
1 polymer ?
#
loop_
_entity_poly.entity_id
_entity_poly.type
_entity_poly.pdbx_seq_one_letter_code
_entity_poly.pdbx_strand_id
1 'polypeptide(L)'
;MRLGYEERKMIMDRFGVDKLWSFSRLSTYLNSPWEYKLSYIDKVERGSNVYFDFGTMSHNCIQDFYDGKLEYDEMIEEFDKQTLDWRMNSKNKFMSENVEAGYIKNLRNYFQTTEIIPFEVKNEKPVCIHILDDKRDKDIVFIGYVDSEYVDEDGVLNIVDYKTSSKSGFSGAGLKEHSRQLALYACGINQFRKIPFEKIRLRFDMMKYYNVEYTQKNGKVAVSKQERCKWVGGMVAKLRKDLASTGLDPFEVDEIVENAVEANSLVGIPQEIKDKFTLKNCYIDVTITEEEANEMKQFICDVVDEIDTKEKSDDLEKAFPEPVLTQENSFYFTQLASHLLKYHKGYQEELKMTKPENEVADEDLLALFN
;
A
#
# COMPACT_ATOMS: atom_id res chain seq x y z
N MET A 1 -18.51 -5.24 -5.58
CA MET A 1 -19.27 -5.78 -4.40
C MET A 1 -18.56 -7.04 -3.91
N ARG A 2 -18.21 -7.10 -2.62
CA ARG A 2 -17.53 -8.27 -2.04
C ARG A 2 -18.48 -9.46 -1.95
N LEU A 3 -17.96 -10.68 -2.20
CA LEU A 3 -18.72 -11.93 -2.17
C LEU A 3 -19.33 -12.17 -0.78
N GLY A 4 -20.62 -12.48 -0.76
CA GLY A 4 -21.36 -12.89 0.43
C GLY A 4 -21.02 -14.33 0.88
N TYR A 5 -21.66 -14.75 1.98
CA TYR A 5 -21.45 -16.08 2.53
C TYR A 5 -21.83 -17.20 1.54
N GLU A 6 -23.00 -17.09 0.90
CA GLU A 6 -23.48 -18.12 -0.04
C GLU A 6 -22.57 -18.26 -1.27
N GLU A 7 -22.10 -17.14 -1.81
CA GLU A 7 -21.19 -17.15 -2.99
C GLU A 7 -19.84 -17.80 -2.62
N ARG A 8 -19.31 -17.52 -1.43
CA ARG A 8 -18.09 -18.17 -0.93
C ARG A 8 -18.29 -19.66 -0.72
N LYS A 9 -19.45 -20.06 -0.16
CA LYS A 9 -19.80 -21.46 0.01
C LYS A 9 -19.90 -22.20 -1.33
N MET A 10 -20.57 -21.60 -2.33
CA MET A 10 -20.62 -22.17 -3.68
C MET A 10 -19.23 -22.40 -4.28
N ILE A 11 -18.27 -21.50 -4.04
CA ILE A 11 -16.89 -21.68 -4.49
C ILE A 11 -16.23 -22.85 -3.75
N MET A 12 -16.37 -22.92 -2.43
CA MET A 12 -15.83 -24.02 -1.64
C MET A 12 -16.38 -25.38 -2.09
N ASP A 13 -17.71 -25.46 -2.25
CA ASP A 13 -18.38 -26.70 -2.70
C ASP A 13 -17.93 -27.09 -4.10
N ARG A 14 -17.74 -26.12 -5.02
CA ARG A 14 -17.29 -26.37 -6.39
C ARG A 14 -15.91 -27.00 -6.47
N PHE A 15 -14.99 -26.59 -5.59
CA PHE A 15 -13.59 -27.05 -5.60
C PHE A 15 -13.31 -28.09 -4.51
N GLY A 16 -14.31 -28.49 -3.72
CA GLY A 16 -14.15 -29.47 -2.66
C GLY A 16 -13.23 -29.02 -1.53
N VAL A 17 -13.12 -27.72 -1.28
CA VAL A 17 -12.24 -27.15 -0.25
C VAL A 17 -13.05 -26.72 0.98
N ASP A 18 -12.45 -26.81 2.15
CA ASP A 18 -13.07 -26.45 3.43
C ASP A 18 -12.82 -24.99 3.82
N LYS A 19 -11.86 -24.34 3.16
CA LYS A 19 -11.53 -22.93 3.40
C LYS A 19 -11.09 -22.22 2.13
N LEU A 20 -11.35 -20.90 2.09
CA LEU A 20 -10.82 -20.00 1.07
C LEU A 20 -9.65 -19.20 1.65
N TRP A 21 -8.62 -19.06 0.83
CA TRP A 21 -7.46 -18.25 1.14
C TRP A 21 -7.62 -16.82 0.60
N SER A 22 -6.88 -15.90 1.16
CA SER A 22 -6.67 -14.56 0.62
C SER A 22 -5.18 -14.23 0.64
N PHE A 23 -4.75 -13.33 -0.24
CA PHE A 23 -3.36 -12.91 -0.21
C PHE A 23 -2.98 -12.26 1.13
N SER A 24 -3.88 -11.47 1.73
CA SER A 24 -3.65 -10.88 3.05
C SER A 24 -3.44 -11.93 4.15
N ARG A 25 -4.18 -13.06 4.12
CA ARG A 25 -3.96 -14.16 5.05
C ARG A 25 -2.57 -14.77 4.90
N LEU A 26 -2.14 -15.01 3.65
CA LEU A 26 -0.81 -15.53 3.34
C LEU A 26 0.28 -14.54 3.77
N SER A 27 0.12 -13.26 3.42
CA SER A 27 1.06 -12.18 3.75
C SER A 27 1.22 -11.99 5.26
N THR A 28 0.13 -12.10 6.04
CA THR A 28 0.21 -12.04 7.50
C THR A 28 1.12 -13.15 8.05
N TYR A 29 0.99 -14.37 7.53
CA TYR A 29 1.88 -15.47 7.93
C TYR A 29 3.33 -15.22 7.55
N LEU A 30 3.58 -14.76 6.33
CA LEU A 30 4.93 -14.47 5.85
C LEU A 30 5.61 -13.34 6.63
N ASN A 31 4.84 -12.34 7.07
CA ASN A 31 5.36 -11.25 7.89
C ASN A 31 5.60 -11.69 9.34
N SER A 32 4.67 -12.42 9.91
CA SER A 32 4.76 -12.90 11.29
C SER A 32 3.85 -14.13 11.51
N PRO A 33 4.41 -15.34 11.63
CA PRO A 33 3.61 -16.52 12.01
C PRO A 33 2.84 -16.32 13.32
N TRP A 34 3.41 -15.62 14.30
CA TRP A 34 2.73 -15.28 15.55
C TRP A 34 1.50 -14.38 15.34
N GLU A 35 1.61 -13.34 14.50
CA GLU A 35 0.45 -12.53 14.12
C GLU A 35 -0.62 -13.35 13.41
N TYR A 36 -0.20 -14.27 12.53
CA TYR A 36 -1.12 -15.19 11.89
C TYR A 36 -1.93 -15.99 12.92
N LYS A 37 -1.26 -16.56 13.93
CA LYS A 37 -1.92 -17.28 15.01
C LYS A 37 -2.94 -16.40 15.71
N LEU A 38 -2.55 -15.23 16.17
CA LEU A 38 -3.44 -14.30 16.85
C LEU A 38 -4.66 -13.91 15.98
N SER A 39 -4.43 -13.61 14.70
CA SER A 39 -5.47 -13.08 13.81
C SER A 39 -6.42 -14.15 13.26
N TYR A 40 -5.94 -15.36 12.96
CA TYR A 40 -6.70 -16.37 12.24
C TYR A 40 -7.03 -17.63 13.07
N ILE A 41 -6.25 -17.96 14.09
CA ILE A 41 -6.49 -19.09 15.00
C ILE A 41 -7.19 -18.60 16.25
N ASP A 42 -6.56 -17.68 16.99
CA ASP A 42 -7.09 -17.13 18.24
C ASP A 42 -8.21 -16.10 18.00
N LYS A 43 -8.28 -15.54 16.78
CA LYS A 43 -9.29 -14.57 16.33
C LYS A 43 -9.40 -13.36 17.25
N VAL A 44 -8.24 -12.85 17.68
CA VAL A 44 -8.19 -11.62 18.47
C VAL A 44 -8.76 -10.44 17.68
N GLU A 45 -9.24 -9.45 18.40
CA GLU A 45 -9.78 -8.24 17.79
C GLU A 45 -8.74 -7.59 16.87
N ARG A 46 -9.11 -7.37 15.62
CA ARG A 46 -8.27 -6.71 14.64
C ARG A 46 -8.14 -5.23 14.99
N GLY A 47 -6.91 -4.79 15.13
CA GLY A 47 -6.63 -3.37 15.26
C GLY A 47 -6.51 -2.70 13.89
N SER A 48 -6.51 -1.38 13.93
CA SER A 48 -6.12 -0.55 12.82
C SER A 48 -4.80 0.17 13.13
N ASN A 49 -4.18 0.73 12.13
CA ASN A 49 -3.06 1.64 12.25
C ASN A 49 -3.25 2.82 11.31
N VAL A 50 -2.50 3.89 11.52
CA VAL A 50 -2.65 5.12 10.75
C VAL A 50 -2.45 4.92 9.24
N TYR A 51 -1.55 4.04 8.83
CA TYR A 51 -1.29 3.78 7.40
C TYR A 51 -2.43 3.00 6.74
N PHE A 52 -3.06 2.09 7.49
CA PHE A 52 -4.26 1.38 7.04
C PHE A 52 -5.46 2.33 6.94
N ASP A 53 -5.63 3.23 7.92
CA ASP A 53 -6.71 4.22 7.92
C ASP A 53 -6.63 5.10 6.67
N PHE A 54 -5.46 5.71 6.42
CA PHE A 54 -5.25 6.56 5.24
C PHE A 54 -5.25 5.78 3.92
N GLY A 55 -4.81 4.53 3.91
CA GLY A 55 -4.96 3.62 2.78
C GLY A 55 -6.43 3.45 2.42
N THR A 56 -7.25 3.09 3.41
CA THR A 56 -8.71 2.88 3.22
C THR A 56 -9.41 4.15 2.76
N MET A 57 -9.13 5.31 3.39
CA MET A 57 -9.68 6.60 2.98
C MET A 57 -9.34 6.90 1.51
N SER A 58 -8.08 6.70 1.13
CA SER A 58 -7.62 6.98 -0.23
C SER A 58 -8.26 6.08 -1.27
N HIS A 59 -8.35 4.77 -0.99
CA HIS A 59 -9.03 3.82 -1.88
C HIS A 59 -10.51 4.16 -2.05
N ASN A 60 -11.21 4.50 -0.94
CA ASN A 60 -12.62 4.86 -0.99
C ASN A 60 -12.86 6.11 -1.85
N CYS A 61 -12.04 7.17 -1.71
CA CYS A 61 -12.18 8.38 -2.53
C CYS A 61 -12.05 8.09 -4.03
N ILE A 62 -11.04 7.30 -4.43
CA ILE A 62 -10.85 6.92 -5.84
C ILE A 62 -11.97 6.01 -6.33
N GLN A 63 -12.38 5.04 -5.52
CA GLN A 63 -13.48 4.14 -5.86
C GLN A 63 -14.79 4.93 -6.04
N ASP A 64 -15.12 5.82 -5.12
CA ASP A 64 -16.36 6.58 -5.17
C ASP A 64 -16.39 7.56 -6.36
N PHE A 65 -15.23 8.08 -6.76
CA PHE A 65 -15.12 8.85 -8.00
C PHE A 65 -15.41 7.98 -9.22
N TYR A 66 -14.74 6.84 -9.41
CA TYR A 66 -14.99 5.98 -10.57
C TYR A 66 -16.34 5.26 -10.55
N ASP A 67 -16.95 5.11 -9.38
CA ASP A 67 -18.34 4.61 -9.24
C ASP A 67 -19.38 5.71 -9.51
N GLY A 68 -18.97 6.97 -9.79
CA GLY A 68 -19.84 8.11 -10.09
C GLY A 68 -20.58 8.67 -8.87
N LYS A 69 -20.05 8.44 -7.66
CA LYS A 69 -20.62 8.98 -6.41
C LYS A 69 -19.99 10.33 -6.03
N LEU A 70 -18.80 10.63 -6.54
CA LEU A 70 -18.06 11.87 -6.36
C LEU A 70 -17.67 12.43 -7.73
N GLU A 71 -17.72 13.74 -7.88
CA GLU A 71 -17.06 14.46 -8.96
C GLU A 71 -15.57 14.62 -8.67
N TYR A 72 -14.79 15.01 -9.70
CA TYR A 72 -13.34 15.13 -9.57
C TYR A 72 -12.92 16.06 -8.41
N ASP A 73 -13.54 17.24 -8.35
CA ASP A 73 -13.24 18.26 -7.34
C ASP A 73 -13.70 17.84 -5.94
N GLU A 74 -14.69 16.96 -5.83
CA GLU A 74 -15.21 16.47 -4.57
C GLU A 74 -14.29 15.42 -3.90
N MET A 75 -13.40 14.78 -4.66
CA MET A 75 -12.42 13.81 -4.06
C MET A 75 -11.57 14.44 -2.97
N ILE A 76 -11.07 15.65 -3.20
CA ILE A 76 -10.23 16.36 -2.21
C ILE A 76 -11.05 16.80 -1.00
N GLU A 77 -12.28 17.25 -1.21
CA GLU A 77 -13.17 17.68 -0.13
C GLU A 77 -13.55 16.49 0.76
N GLU A 78 -13.85 15.34 0.18
CA GLU A 78 -14.15 14.11 0.93
C GLU A 78 -12.90 13.60 1.68
N PHE A 79 -11.71 13.63 1.05
CA PHE A 79 -10.46 13.28 1.72
C PHE A 79 -10.16 14.21 2.91
N ASP A 80 -10.34 15.51 2.76
CA ASP A 80 -10.14 16.50 3.82
C ASP A 80 -11.13 16.29 4.97
N LYS A 81 -12.39 16.02 4.67
CA LYS A 81 -13.43 15.70 5.65
C LYS A 81 -13.09 14.44 6.44
N GLN A 82 -12.71 13.35 5.77
CA GLN A 82 -12.31 12.10 6.42
C GLN A 82 -11.03 12.29 7.25
N THR A 83 -10.07 13.09 6.79
CA THR A 83 -8.85 13.43 7.53
C THR A 83 -9.18 14.20 8.82
N LEU A 84 -10.12 15.14 8.76
CA LEU A 84 -10.58 15.89 9.94
C LEU A 84 -11.28 14.98 10.95
N ASP A 85 -12.19 14.11 10.48
CA ASP A 85 -12.86 13.13 11.32
C ASP A 85 -11.85 12.17 11.99
N TRP A 86 -10.88 11.69 11.22
CA TRP A 86 -9.80 10.86 11.77
C TRP A 86 -9.01 11.58 12.86
N ARG A 87 -8.63 12.84 12.68
CA ARG A 87 -7.92 13.63 13.70
C ARG A 87 -8.71 13.79 15.00
N MET A 88 -10.03 13.92 14.90
CA MET A 88 -10.92 14.08 16.06
C MET A 88 -11.19 12.78 16.79
N ASN A 89 -11.32 11.66 16.05
CA ASN A 89 -11.89 10.43 16.58
C ASN A 89 -10.92 9.25 16.65
N SER A 90 -9.82 9.24 15.87
CA SER A 90 -8.89 8.13 15.85
C SER A 90 -7.89 8.16 17.00
N LYS A 91 -7.62 6.98 17.55
CA LYS A 91 -6.51 6.76 18.49
C LYS A 91 -5.17 6.51 17.81
N ASN A 92 -5.19 6.19 16.52
CA ASN A 92 -3.98 5.98 15.72
C ASN A 92 -3.24 7.28 15.52
N LYS A 93 -1.90 7.24 15.55
CA LYS A 93 -1.05 8.43 15.38
C LYS A 93 0.12 8.12 14.47
N PHE A 94 0.56 9.10 13.71
CA PHE A 94 1.85 9.05 13.03
C PHE A 94 2.99 9.16 14.05
N MET A 95 4.18 8.71 13.65
CA MET A 95 5.40 8.80 14.47
C MET A 95 5.75 10.24 14.88
N SER A 96 5.39 11.22 14.06
CA SER A 96 5.60 12.65 14.34
C SER A 96 4.66 13.51 13.49
N GLU A 97 4.47 14.76 13.91
CA GLU A 97 3.69 15.78 13.18
C GLU A 97 4.25 16.03 11.77
N ASN A 98 5.58 16.01 11.61
CA ASN A 98 6.21 16.19 10.30
C ASN A 98 5.88 15.02 9.34
N VAL A 99 5.83 13.79 9.85
CA VAL A 99 5.44 12.61 9.06
C VAL A 99 3.97 12.72 8.67
N GLU A 100 3.09 13.08 9.60
CA GLU A 100 1.67 13.32 9.35
C GLU A 100 1.47 14.38 8.26
N ALA A 101 2.06 15.57 8.47
CA ALA A 101 1.92 16.69 7.54
C ALA A 101 2.38 16.33 6.12
N GLY A 102 3.55 15.70 6.00
CA GLY A 102 4.07 15.26 4.71
C GLY A 102 3.20 14.18 4.05
N TYR A 103 2.70 13.24 4.84
CA TYR A 103 1.84 12.15 4.35
C TYR A 103 0.52 12.69 3.79
N ILE A 104 -0.18 13.50 4.58
CA ILE A 104 -1.46 14.13 4.21
C ILE A 104 -1.26 15.07 3.01
N LYS A 105 -0.21 15.91 3.02
CA LYS A 105 0.05 16.85 1.92
C LYS A 105 0.29 16.13 0.60
N ASN A 106 0.96 14.97 0.59
CA ASN A 106 1.15 14.16 -0.59
C ASN A 106 -0.16 13.60 -1.13
N LEU A 107 -1.04 13.06 -0.28
CA LEU A 107 -2.33 12.51 -0.69
C LEU A 107 -3.32 13.59 -1.14
N ARG A 108 -3.36 14.74 -0.43
CA ARG A 108 -4.15 15.89 -0.90
C ARG A 108 -3.74 16.32 -2.30
N ASN A 109 -2.42 16.41 -2.55
CA ASN A 109 -1.91 16.74 -3.87
C ASN A 109 -2.31 15.68 -4.92
N TYR A 110 -2.34 14.40 -4.54
CA TYR A 110 -2.84 13.35 -5.43
C TYR A 110 -4.28 13.63 -5.87
N PHE A 111 -5.21 13.87 -4.95
CA PHE A 111 -6.61 14.13 -5.26
C PHE A 111 -6.86 15.44 -6.01
N GLN A 112 -5.94 16.39 -5.92
CA GLN A 112 -6.02 17.65 -6.68
C GLN A 112 -5.49 17.55 -8.12
N THR A 113 -4.62 16.60 -8.41
CA THR A 113 -3.80 16.64 -9.64
C THR A 113 -3.67 15.29 -10.33
N THR A 114 -4.36 14.24 -9.84
CA THR A 114 -4.25 12.91 -10.44
C THR A 114 -4.83 12.90 -11.86
N GLU A 115 -4.11 12.23 -12.77
CA GLU A 115 -4.62 11.99 -14.11
C GLU A 115 -5.75 10.96 -14.05
N ILE A 116 -6.89 11.28 -14.64
CA ILE A 116 -8.04 10.41 -14.73
C ILE A 116 -7.80 9.33 -15.79
N ILE A 117 -8.16 8.11 -15.49
CA ILE A 117 -8.19 7.00 -16.45
C ILE A 117 -9.35 7.26 -17.42
N PRO A 118 -9.09 7.46 -18.74
CA PRO A 118 -10.11 7.85 -19.72
C PRO A 118 -10.95 6.67 -20.24
N PHE A 119 -11.00 5.57 -19.49
CA PHE A 119 -11.70 4.33 -19.82
C PHE A 119 -12.68 3.97 -18.71
N GLU A 120 -13.64 3.05 -19.02
CA GLU A 120 -14.55 2.50 -18.00
C GLU A 120 -13.73 1.73 -16.94
N VAL A 121 -13.69 2.26 -15.73
CA VAL A 121 -13.02 1.61 -14.58
C VAL A 121 -14.04 0.79 -13.80
N LYS A 122 -13.63 -0.42 -13.42
CA LYS A 122 -14.40 -1.33 -12.56
C LYS A 122 -13.64 -1.57 -11.27
N ASN A 123 -14.26 -1.25 -10.14
CA ASN A 123 -13.64 -1.33 -8.82
C ASN A 123 -14.06 -2.59 -8.06
N GLU A 124 -13.22 -3.01 -7.10
CA GLU A 124 -13.49 -4.11 -6.16
C GLU A 124 -13.98 -5.41 -6.88
N LYS A 125 -13.38 -5.72 -8.03
CA LYS A 125 -13.74 -6.93 -8.78
C LYS A 125 -13.21 -8.17 -8.10
N PRO A 126 -14.07 -9.15 -7.78
CA PRO A 126 -13.63 -10.41 -7.23
C PRO A 126 -12.83 -11.21 -8.26
N VAL A 127 -11.73 -11.78 -7.81
CA VAL A 127 -10.92 -12.72 -8.59
C VAL A 127 -10.80 -14.01 -7.79
N CYS A 128 -11.19 -15.11 -8.42
CA CYS A 128 -10.96 -16.45 -7.91
C CYS A 128 -9.69 -17.01 -8.53
N ILE A 129 -8.87 -17.67 -7.75
CA ILE A 129 -7.66 -18.35 -8.21
C ILE A 129 -7.67 -19.76 -7.66
N HIS A 130 -7.62 -20.74 -8.53
CA HIS A 130 -7.51 -22.14 -8.17
C HIS A 130 -6.08 -22.63 -8.46
N ILE A 131 -5.43 -23.21 -7.47
CA ILE A 131 -4.10 -23.79 -7.57
C ILE A 131 -4.23 -25.25 -7.18
N LEU A 132 -3.82 -26.15 -8.08
CA LEU A 132 -3.66 -27.56 -7.78
C LEU A 132 -2.22 -27.79 -7.30
N ASP A 133 -2.07 -28.28 -6.09
CA ASP A 133 -0.80 -28.77 -5.56
C ASP A 133 -0.63 -30.24 -5.94
N ASP A 134 -0.03 -30.47 -7.11
CA ASP A 134 0.19 -31.83 -7.64
C ASP A 134 1.05 -32.71 -6.73
N LYS A 135 1.90 -32.10 -5.90
CA LYS A 135 2.77 -32.85 -4.97
C LYS A 135 2.01 -33.46 -3.80
N ARG A 136 0.91 -32.80 -3.39
CA ARG A 136 0.14 -33.15 -2.20
C ARG A 136 -1.30 -33.56 -2.53
N ASP A 137 -1.64 -33.58 -3.82
CA ASP A 137 -3.00 -33.86 -4.34
C ASP A 137 -4.05 -33.00 -3.61
N LYS A 138 -3.83 -31.68 -3.62
CA LYS A 138 -4.62 -30.74 -2.84
C LYS A 138 -5.02 -29.52 -3.65
N ASP A 139 -6.32 -29.20 -3.59
CA ASP A 139 -6.85 -27.97 -4.14
C ASP A 139 -6.69 -26.80 -3.16
N ILE A 140 -6.19 -25.67 -3.65
CA ILE A 140 -6.04 -24.43 -2.91
C ILE A 140 -6.77 -23.34 -3.67
N VAL A 141 -7.71 -22.66 -3.01
CA VAL A 141 -8.53 -21.63 -3.65
C VAL A 141 -8.35 -20.31 -2.94
N PHE A 142 -7.95 -19.28 -3.72
CA PHE A 142 -7.86 -17.91 -3.27
C PHE A 142 -9.02 -17.08 -3.78
N ILE A 143 -9.47 -16.13 -2.96
CA ILE A 143 -10.34 -15.03 -3.35
C ILE A 143 -9.62 -13.73 -3.03
N GLY A 144 -9.56 -12.88 -4.05
CA GLY A 144 -9.06 -11.52 -3.93
C GLY A 144 -10.01 -10.52 -4.56
N TYR A 145 -9.69 -9.26 -4.40
CA TYR A 145 -10.44 -8.15 -5.00
C TYR A 145 -9.44 -7.20 -5.64
N VAL A 146 -9.66 -6.89 -6.90
CA VAL A 146 -8.86 -5.94 -7.65
C VAL A 146 -9.36 -4.54 -7.32
N ASP A 147 -8.48 -3.64 -6.86
CA ASP A 147 -8.89 -2.28 -6.51
C ASP A 147 -9.54 -1.59 -7.69
N SER A 148 -8.86 -1.56 -8.85
CA SER A 148 -9.42 -1.06 -10.11
C SER A 148 -8.93 -1.85 -11.31
N GLU A 149 -9.80 -2.08 -12.28
CA GLU A 149 -9.45 -2.66 -13.58
C GLU A 149 -10.09 -1.86 -14.72
N TYR A 150 -9.39 -1.75 -15.84
CA TYR A 150 -9.90 -1.17 -17.08
C TYR A 150 -9.23 -1.79 -18.30
N VAL A 151 -9.88 -1.70 -19.46
CA VAL A 151 -9.29 -2.12 -20.73
C VAL A 151 -8.91 -0.87 -21.51
N ASP A 152 -7.65 -0.77 -21.93
CA ASP A 152 -7.15 0.36 -22.70
C ASP A 152 -7.48 0.23 -24.21
N GLU A 153 -7.08 1.23 -25.01
CA GLU A 153 -7.31 1.31 -26.44
C GLU A 153 -6.67 0.17 -27.25
N ASP A 154 -5.59 -0.44 -26.70
CA ASP A 154 -4.90 -1.60 -27.30
C ASP A 154 -5.56 -2.95 -26.91
N GLY A 155 -6.66 -2.90 -26.17
CA GLY A 155 -7.35 -4.07 -25.64
C GLY A 155 -6.58 -4.79 -24.55
N VAL A 156 -5.66 -4.10 -23.85
CA VAL A 156 -4.92 -4.63 -22.71
C VAL A 156 -5.72 -4.38 -21.44
N LEU A 157 -5.91 -5.42 -20.64
CA LEU A 157 -6.50 -5.32 -19.32
C LEU A 157 -5.47 -4.76 -18.34
N ASN A 158 -5.74 -3.59 -17.80
CA ASN A 158 -4.92 -2.95 -16.78
C ASN A 158 -5.51 -3.25 -15.40
N ILE A 159 -4.68 -3.75 -14.50
CA ILE A 159 -4.98 -4.00 -13.09
C ILE A 159 -4.21 -2.98 -12.28
N VAL A 160 -4.91 -2.13 -11.55
CA VAL A 160 -4.31 -1.07 -10.73
C VAL A 160 -4.52 -1.39 -9.26
N ASP A 161 -3.45 -1.29 -8.49
CA ASP A 161 -3.43 -1.38 -7.05
C ASP A 161 -2.86 -0.08 -6.48
N TYR A 162 -3.68 0.66 -5.72
CA TYR A 162 -3.32 1.97 -5.20
C TYR A 162 -2.48 1.85 -3.93
N LYS A 163 -1.34 2.54 -3.88
CA LYS A 163 -0.39 2.47 -2.76
C LYS A 163 -0.12 3.83 -2.14
N THR A 164 -0.46 3.96 -0.87
CA THR A 164 -0.12 5.13 -0.05
C THR A 164 1.21 4.95 0.70
N SER A 165 1.88 3.81 0.55
CA SER A 165 3.17 3.49 1.18
C SER A 165 4.35 4.21 0.52
N SER A 166 5.55 4.05 1.08
CA SER A 166 6.80 4.53 0.46
C SER A 166 7.17 3.70 -0.76
N LYS A 167 7.73 4.36 -1.79
CA LYS A 167 8.24 3.69 -3.00
C LYS A 167 9.51 2.85 -2.76
N SER A 168 10.17 2.98 -1.61
CA SER A 168 11.46 2.33 -1.35
C SER A 168 11.40 0.80 -1.43
N GLY A 169 10.28 0.19 -1.03
CA GLY A 169 10.04 -1.24 -1.14
C GLY A 169 9.69 -1.74 -2.55
N PHE A 170 9.43 -0.83 -3.51
CA PHE A 170 8.93 -1.17 -4.86
C PHE A 170 10.05 -1.16 -5.91
N SER A 171 11.18 -1.78 -5.60
CA SER A 171 12.30 -1.99 -6.52
C SER A 171 13.03 -3.29 -6.19
N GLY A 172 13.69 -3.90 -7.18
CA GLY A 172 14.46 -5.13 -6.99
C GLY A 172 13.67 -6.26 -6.32
N ALA A 173 14.24 -6.87 -5.28
CA ALA A 173 13.63 -7.98 -4.56
C ALA A 173 12.31 -7.58 -3.87
N GLY A 174 12.23 -6.37 -3.31
CA GLY A 174 11.01 -5.87 -2.69
C GLY A 174 9.85 -5.74 -3.68
N LEU A 175 10.12 -5.30 -4.93
CA LEU A 175 9.09 -5.27 -5.96
C LEU A 175 8.55 -6.66 -6.26
N LYS A 176 9.42 -7.68 -6.37
CA LYS A 176 8.99 -9.08 -6.59
C LYS A 176 8.07 -9.56 -5.47
N GLU A 177 8.38 -9.20 -4.24
CA GLU A 177 7.55 -9.56 -3.08
C GLU A 177 6.19 -8.87 -3.10
N HIS A 178 6.15 -7.55 -3.27
CA HIS A 178 4.89 -6.78 -3.34
C HIS A 178 4.03 -7.18 -4.54
N SER A 179 4.67 -7.59 -5.65
CA SER A 179 3.98 -7.98 -6.88
C SER A 179 3.23 -9.31 -6.78
N ARG A 180 3.50 -10.15 -5.77
CA ARG A 180 2.86 -11.46 -5.62
C ARG A 180 1.33 -11.39 -5.62
N GLN A 181 0.76 -10.35 -4.99
CA GLN A 181 -0.70 -10.14 -4.99
C GLN A 181 -1.24 -9.91 -6.39
N LEU A 182 -0.66 -8.98 -7.12
CA LEU A 182 -1.06 -8.67 -8.51
C LEU A 182 -0.84 -9.87 -9.44
N ALA A 183 0.29 -10.55 -9.28
CA ALA A 183 0.61 -11.76 -10.03
C ALA A 183 -0.41 -12.88 -9.79
N LEU A 184 -0.86 -13.04 -8.54
CA LEU A 184 -1.91 -14.00 -8.19
C LEU A 184 -3.24 -13.62 -8.87
N TYR A 185 -3.59 -12.34 -8.91
CA TYR A 185 -4.78 -11.86 -9.62
C TYR A 185 -4.69 -12.12 -11.12
N ALA A 186 -3.53 -11.87 -11.73
CA ALA A 186 -3.30 -12.20 -13.14
C ALA A 186 -3.49 -13.70 -13.43
N CYS A 187 -3.03 -14.57 -12.53
CA CYS A 187 -3.27 -16.02 -12.66
C CYS A 187 -4.77 -16.37 -12.66
N GLY A 188 -5.55 -15.81 -11.75
CA GLY A 188 -7.00 -16.04 -11.69
C GLY A 188 -7.71 -15.50 -12.93
N ILE A 189 -7.34 -14.31 -13.40
CA ILE A 189 -7.88 -13.71 -14.62
C ILE A 189 -7.54 -14.56 -15.84
N ASN A 190 -6.29 -14.96 -16.00
CA ASN A 190 -5.88 -15.87 -17.07
C ASN A 190 -6.67 -17.18 -17.01
N GLN A 191 -6.82 -17.78 -15.82
CA GLN A 191 -7.47 -19.07 -15.61
C GLN A 191 -8.97 -19.02 -15.92
N PHE A 192 -9.71 -18.01 -15.44
CA PHE A 192 -11.18 -17.98 -15.52
C PHE A 192 -11.72 -17.05 -16.62
N ARG A 193 -11.02 -15.97 -16.92
CA ARG A 193 -11.44 -15.01 -17.97
C ARG A 193 -10.75 -15.29 -19.31
N LYS A 194 -9.78 -16.22 -19.35
CA LYS A 194 -9.02 -16.63 -20.55
C LYS A 194 -8.27 -15.47 -21.23
N ILE A 195 -7.85 -14.48 -20.44
CA ILE A 195 -7.02 -13.37 -20.92
C ILE A 195 -5.55 -13.80 -20.76
N PRO A 196 -4.75 -13.85 -21.84
CA PRO A 196 -3.35 -14.25 -21.78
C PRO A 196 -2.51 -13.20 -21.05
N PHE A 197 -1.40 -13.60 -20.41
CA PHE A 197 -0.59 -12.73 -19.56
C PHE A 197 -0.06 -11.50 -20.32
N GLU A 198 0.28 -11.62 -21.58
CA GLU A 198 0.74 -10.52 -22.44
C GLU A 198 -0.36 -9.45 -22.72
N LYS A 199 -1.61 -9.78 -22.42
CA LYS A 199 -2.75 -8.85 -22.47
C LYS A 199 -3.22 -8.38 -21.09
N ILE A 200 -2.44 -8.62 -20.05
CA ILE A 200 -2.66 -8.14 -18.68
C ILE A 200 -1.50 -7.25 -18.29
N ARG A 201 -1.78 -6.01 -17.95
CA ARG A 201 -0.81 -5.08 -17.37
C ARG A 201 -1.10 -4.91 -15.89
N LEU A 202 -0.12 -5.21 -15.07
CA LEU A 202 -0.19 -5.06 -13.63
C LEU A 202 0.56 -3.80 -13.23
N ARG A 203 -0.03 -2.96 -12.36
CA ARG A 203 0.63 -1.73 -11.93
C ARG A 203 0.25 -1.32 -10.53
N PHE A 204 1.23 -0.75 -9.85
CA PHE A 204 1.00 0.01 -8.64
C PHE A 204 0.87 1.48 -8.99
N ASP A 205 -0.16 2.16 -8.50
CA ASP A 205 -0.23 3.62 -8.48
C ASP A 205 0.31 4.13 -7.13
N MET A 206 1.50 4.70 -7.17
CA MET A 206 2.18 5.24 -5.99
C MET A 206 1.65 6.64 -5.67
N MET A 207 0.48 6.72 -5.03
CA MET A 207 -0.32 7.94 -4.85
C MET A 207 0.45 9.14 -4.30
N LYS A 208 1.49 8.93 -3.49
CA LYS A 208 2.31 10.01 -2.91
C LYS A 208 3.39 10.55 -3.84
N TYR A 209 3.53 10.01 -5.06
CA TYR A 209 4.66 10.33 -5.95
C TYR A 209 4.19 10.78 -7.32
N TYR A 210 5.04 11.58 -7.96
CA TYR A 210 5.02 11.84 -9.40
C TYR A 210 6.13 11.07 -10.10
N ASN A 211 5.91 10.67 -11.32
CA ASN A 211 6.93 10.54 -12.33
C ASN A 211 7.13 11.94 -12.95
N VAL A 212 8.22 12.62 -12.57
CA VAL A 212 8.59 13.89 -13.16
C VAL A 212 9.42 13.61 -14.41
N GLU A 213 8.83 13.82 -15.57
CA GLU A 213 9.50 13.74 -16.85
C GLU A 213 10.24 15.05 -17.10
N TYR A 214 11.50 14.97 -17.48
CA TYR A 214 12.33 16.12 -17.80
C TYR A 214 12.96 15.96 -19.18
N THR A 215 12.61 16.87 -20.10
CA THR A 215 13.17 16.89 -21.45
C THR A 215 14.56 17.54 -21.44
N GLN A 216 15.57 16.75 -21.76
CA GLN A 216 16.97 17.19 -21.83
C GLN A 216 17.24 17.99 -23.13
N LYS A 217 18.37 18.73 -23.19
CA LYS A 217 18.78 19.51 -24.35
C LYS A 217 18.90 18.69 -25.65
N ASN A 218 19.18 17.38 -25.53
CA ASN A 218 19.26 16.45 -26.66
C ASN A 218 17.90 15.82 -27.05
N GLY A 219 16.80 16.30 -26.48
CA GLY A 219 15.45 15.79 -26.70
C GLY A 219 15.12 14.48 -25.98
N LYS A 220 16.06 13.88 -25.23
CA LYS A 220 15.76 12.69 -24.42
C LYS A 220 14.96 13.06 -23.18
N VAL A 221 13.98 12.25 -22.86
CA VAL A 221 13.19 12.39 -21.62
C VAL A 221 13.82 11.53 -20.53
N ALA A 222 14.13 12.16 -19.39
CA ALA A 222 14.55 11.48 -18.18
C ALA A 222 13.40 11.50 -17.17
N VAL A 223 13.11 10.39 -16.52
CA VAL A 223 12.05 10.27 -15.51
C VAL A 223 12.66 10.21 -14.11
N SER A 224 12.10 10.98 -13.19
CA SER A 224 12.49 10.99 -11.79
C SER A 224 11.25 10.85 -10.90
N LYS A 225 11.26 9.87 -9.99
CA LYS A 225 10.16 9.65 -9.05
C LYS A 225 10.33 10.55 -7.82
N GLN A 226 9.47 11.54 -7.67
CA GLN A 226 9.53 12.55 -6.60
C GLN A 226 8.24 12.54 -5.77
N GLU A 227 8.35 12.80 -4.46
CA GLU A 227 7.16 13.04 -3.65
C GLU A 227 6.40 14.28 -4.15
N ARG A 228 5.07 14.16 -4.23
CA ARG A 228 4.21 15.20 -4.81
C ARG A 228 4.36 16.54 -4.10
N CYS A 229 4.44 16.54 -2.76
CA CYS A 229 4.48 17.78 -1.97
C CYS A 229 5.85 18.48 -1.95
N LYS A 230 6.89 17.89 -2.57
CA LYS A 230 8.26 18.46 -2.62
C LYS A 230 9.02 18.12 -3.91
N TRP A 231 8.29 17.92 -5.01
CA TRP A 231 8.88 17.45 -6.27
C TRP A 231 9.88 18.43 -6.87
N VAL A 232 9.65 19.76 -6.71
CA VAL A 232 10.58 20.79 -7.20
C VAL A 232 11.94 20.67 -6.52
N GLY A 233 11.95 20.44 -5.19
CA GLY A 233 13.17 20.20 -4.42
C GLY A 233 14.01 19.03 -4.96
N GLY A 234 13.34 17.97 -5.42
CA GLY A 234 14.02 16.83 -6.09
C GLY A 234 14.55 17.13 -7.49
N MET A 235 14.16 18.26 -8.08
CA MET A 235 14.55 18.66 -9.44
C MET A 235 15.44 19.91 -9.50
N VAL A 236 15.85 20.46 -8.36
CA VAL A 236 16.63 21.71 -8.22
C VAL A 236 17.83 21.77 -9.17
N ALA A 237 18.64 20.71 -9.26
CA ALA A 237 19.83 20.72 -10.09
C ALA A 237 19.51 20.93 -11.59
N LYS A 238 18.38 20.40 -12.07
CA LYS A 238 17.94 20.59 -13.45
C LYS A 238 17.36 21.97 -13.66
N LEU A 239 16.51 22.43 -12.73
CA LEU A 239 15.91 23.76 -12.76
C LEU A 239 16.98 24.85 -12.75
N ARG A 240 17.93 24.78 -11.81
CA ARG A 240 19.06 25.72 -11.69
C ARG A 240 19.88 25.79 -12.98
N LYS A 241 20.21 24.62 -13.57
CA LYS A 241 20.96 24.55 -14.82
C LYS A 241 20.22 25.21 -15.99
N ASP A 242 18.92 25.04 -16.07
CA ASP A 242 18.13 25.64 -17.14
C ASP A 242 17.98 27.15 -16.96
N LEU A 243 17.72 27.64 -15.74
CA LEU A 243 17.67 29.05 -15.42
C LEU A 243 19.01 29.74 -15.68
N ALA A 244 20.12 29.17 -15.26
CA ALA A 244 21.44 29.71 -15.53
C ALA A 244 21.75 29.83 -17.05
N SER A 245 21.11 29.04 -17.89
CA SER A 245 21.27 29.11 -19.34
C SER A 245 20.50 30.27 -20.02
N THR A 246 19.65 31.00 -19.28
CA THR A 246 18.91 32.18 -19.79
C THR A 246 19.67 33.49 -19.66
N GLY A 247 20.83 33.49 -18.99
CA GLY A 247 21.66 34.70 -18.80
C GLY A 247 21.35 35.45 -17.51
N LEU A 248 20.52 34.91 -16.62
CA LEU A 248 20.31 35.44 -15.27
C LEU A 248 21.59 35.32 -14.43
N ASP A 249 21.79 36.27 -13.51
CA ASP A 249 22.92 36.14 -12.61
C ASP A 249 22.72 35.03 -11.57
N PRO A 250 23.80 34.52 -10.95
CA PRO A 250 23.69 33.41 -10.01
C PRO A 250 22.79 33.69 -8.81
N PHE A 251 22.72 34.95 -8.33
CA PHE A 251 21.87 35.29 -7.17
C PHE A 251 20.38 35.27 -7.56
N GLU A 252 20.04 35.81 -8.74
CA GLU A 252 18.69 35.75 -9.29
C GLU A 252 18.25 34.29 -9.50
N VAL A 253 19.13 33.43 -10.03
CA VAL A 253 18.85 31.99 -10.19
C VAL A 253 18.58 31.33 -8.83
N ASP A 254 19.39 31.62 -7.81
CA ASP A 254 19.21 31.02 -6.49
C ASP A 254 17.90 31.47 -5.84
N GLU A 255 17.55 32.77 -5.91
CA GLU A 255 16.29 33.31 -5.39
C GLU A 255 15.07 32.68 -6.08
N ILE A 256 15.08 32.55 -7.40
CA ILE A 256 14.00 31.94 -8.17
C ILE A 256 13.84 30.46 -7.79
N VAL A 257 14.96 29.72 -7.67
CA VAL A 257 14.93 28.30 -7.29
C VAL A 257 14.43 28.11 -5.87
N GLU A 258 14.86 28.92 -4.90
CA GLU A 258 14.39 28.87 -3.50
C GLU A 258 12.88 29.10 -3.43
N ASN A 259 12.38 30.15 -4.08
CA ASN A 259 10.95 30.44 -4.15
C ASN A 259 10.16 29.30 -4.81
N ALA A 260 10.67 28.68 -5.87
CA ALA A 260 10.02 27.56 -6.54
C ALA A 260 9.99 26.30 -5.65
N VAL A 261 11.04 26.05 -4.87
CA VAL A 261 11.12 24.93 -3.92
C VAL A 261 10.13 25.15 -2.76
N GLU A 262 10.10 26.34 -2.18
CA GLU A 262 9.18 26.69 -1.08
C GLU A 262 7.71 26.56 -1.52
N ALA A 263 7.38 27.10 -2.68
CA ALA A 263 6.05 26.99 -3.28
C ALA A 263 5.73 25.58 -3.81
N ASN A 264 6.74 24.71 -3.98
CA ASN A 264 6.66 23.44 -4.70
C ASN A 264 5.98 23.59 -6.08
N SER A 265 6.31 24.66 -6.80
CA SER A 265 5.65 25.09 -8.04
C SER A 265 6.63 25.78 -8.97
N LEU A 266 6.39 25.66 -10.27
CA LEU A 266 7.13 26.41 -11.30
C LEU A 266 6.41 27.70 -11.70
N VAL A 267 5.44 28.19 -10.92
CA VAL A 267 4.81 29.50 -11.16
C VAL A 267 5.90 30.59 -11.07
N GLY A 268 5.90 31.51 -12.05
CA GLY A 268 6.98 32.53 -12.15
C GLY A 268 8.22 32.10 -12.94
N ILE A 269 8.40 30.82 -13.23
CA ILE A 269 9.48 30.32 -14.10
C ILE A 269 9.14 30.58 -15.58
N PRO A 270 10.12 30.92 -16.45
CA PRO A 270 9.91 31.08 -17.88
C PRO A 270 9.25 29.84 -18.51
N GLN A 271 8.30 30.05 -19.45
CA GLN A 271 7.48 28.97 -19.99
C GLN A 271 8.35 27.90 -20.70
N GLU A 272 9.38 28.29 -21.41
CA GLU A 272 10.32 27.38 -22.09
C GLU A 272 11.05 26.42 -21.14
N ILE A 273 11.20 26.81 -19.86
CA ILE A 273 11.78 25.93 -18.82
C ILE A 273 10.68 25.05 -18.22
N LYS A 274 9.49 25.62 -17.98
CA LYS A 274 8.34 24.82 -17.49
C LYS A 274 8.01 23.68 -18.41
N ASP A 275 8.00 23.92 -19.71
CA ASP A 275 7.65 22.95 -20.76
C ASP A 275 8.61 21.74 -20.80
N LYS A 276 9.76 21.82 -20.13
CA LYS A 276 10.67 20.69 -19.96
C LYS A 276 10.24 19.71 -18.88
N PHE A 277 9.33 20.12 -18.00
CA PHE A 277 8.87 19.31 -16.88
C PHE A 277 7.41 18.91 -17.08
N THR A 278 7.15 17.61 -17.10
CA THR A 278 5.79 17.06 -17.15
C THR A 278 5.59 16.19 -15.92
N LEU A 279 4.49 16.44 -15.20
CA LEU A 279 4.12 15.63 -14.02
C LEU A 279 3.14 14.56 -14.47
N LYS A 280 3.45 13.31 -14.14
CA LYS A 280 2.61 12.14 -14.41
C LYS A 280 2.34 11.36 -13.13
N ASN A 281 1.24 10.62 -13.07
CA ASN A 281 1.04 9.63 -12.01
C ASN A 281 2.22 8.66 -11.96
N CYS A 282 2.60 8.28 -10.74
CA CYS A 282 3.76 7.41 -10.54
C CYS A 282 3.33 5.94 -10.59
N TYR A 283 3.20 5.41 -11.79
CA TYR A 283 2.98 3.99 -11.98
C TYR A 283 4.29 3.19 -11.89
N ILE A 284 4.19 2.02 -11.26
CA ILE A 284 5.22 0.99 -11.28
C ILE A 284 4.60 -0.22 -11.95
N ASP A 285 4.97 -0.46 -13.20
CA ASP A 285 4.46 -1.59 -13.96
C ASP A 285 5.17 -2.88 -13.56
N VAL A 286 4.40 -3.95 -13.51
CA VAL A 286 4.84 -5.31 -13.21
C VAL A 286 4.43 -6.18 -14.40
N THR A 287 5.34 -6.99 -14.85
CA THR A 287 5.08 -8.04 -15.82
C THR A 287 5.14 -9.39 -15.13
N ILE A 288 4.39 -10.36 -15.64
CA ILE A 288 4.45 -11.74 -15.21
C ILE A 288 4.50 -12.66 -16.42
N THR A 289 5.45 -13.56 -16.41
CA THR A 289 5.53 -14.67 -17.37
C THR A 289 4.81 -15.91 -16.84
N GLU A 290 4.53 -16.86 -17.71
CA GLU A 290 3.94 -18.14 -17.30
C GLU A 290 4.86 -18.90 -16.34
N GLU A 291 6.19 -18.82 -16.55
CA GLU A 291 7.19 -19.44 -15.68
C GLU A 291 7.15 -18.82 -14.27
N GLU A 292 7.18 -17.50 -14.18
CA GLU A 292 7.08 -16.78 -12.89
C GLU A 292 5.75 -17.05 -12.17
N ALA A 293 4.65 -17.18 -12.94
CA ALA A 293 3.34 -17.55 -12.40
C ALA A 293 3.37 -18.97 -11.78
N ASN A 294 4.02 -19.91 -12.43
CA ASN A 294 4.14 -21.29 -11.94
C ASN A 294 5.08 -21.38 -10.72
N GLU A 295 6.21 -20.65 -10.72
CA GLU A 295 7.08 -20.52 -9.53
C GLU A 295 6.31 -19.97 -8.34
N MET A 296 5.52 -18.90 -8.56
CA MET A 296 4.72 -18.30 -7.50
C MET A 296 3.65 -19.26 -6.96
N LYS A 297 2.95 -19.99 -7.84
CA LYS A 297 1.97 -21.00 -7.42
C LYS A 297 2.63 -22.07 -6.55
N GLN A 298 3.81 -22.58 -6.95
CA GLN A 298 4.53 -23.56 -6.14
C GLN A 298 4.94 -22.99 -4.78
N PHE A 299 5.46 -21.75 -4.73
CA PHE A 299 5.75 -21.06 -3.47
C PHE A 299 4.52 -20.97 -2.57
N ILE A 300 3.35 -20.62 -3.14
CA ILE A 300 2.08 -20.56 -2.39
C ILE A 300 1.69 -21.92 -1.83
N CYS A 301 1.82 -22.99 -2.63
CA CYS A 301 1.54 -24.36 -2.19
C CYS A 301 2.41 -24.74 -0.98
N ASP A 302 3.70 -24.44 -1.03
CA ASP A 302 4.62 -24.77 0.05
C ASP A 302 4.30 -23.99 1.34
N VAL A 303 3.98 -22.70 1.22
CA VAL A 303 3.57 -21.87 2.37
C VAL A 303 2.23 -22.30 2.97
N VAL A 304 1.25 -22.61 2.12
CA VAL A 304 -0.07 -23.11 2.58
C VAL A 304 0.08 -24.43 3.31
N ASP A 305 0.91 -25.34 2.82
CA ASP A 305 1.18 -26.62 3.49
C ASP A 305 1.89 -26.44 4.83
N GLU A 306 2.84 -25.52 4.90
CA GLU A 306 3.51 -25.16 6.15
C GLU A 306 2.49 -24.65 7.18
N ILE A 307 1.60 -23.74 6.77
CA ILE A 307 0.54 -23.20 7.64
C ILE A 307 -0.38 -24.34 8.11
N ASP A 308 -0.87 -25.16 7.19
CA ASP A 308 -1.80 -26.26 7.52
C ASP A 308 -1.17 -27.30 8.43
N THR A 309 0.14 -27.55 8.29
CA THR A 309 0.90 -28.42 9.17
C THR A 309 1.02 -27.82 10.58
N LYS A 310 1.33 -26.53 10.67
CA LYS A 310 1.42 -25.81 11.95
C LYS A 310 0.06 -25.67 12.64
N GLU A 311 -1.01 -25.43 11.89
CA GLU A 311 -2.38 -25.34 12.44
C GLU A 311 -2.84 -26.66 13.10
N LYS A 312 -2.27 -27.80 12.69
CA LYS A 312 -2.55 -29.14 13.24
C LYS A 312 -1.62 -29.53 14.39
N SER A 313 -0.69 -28.68 14.78
CA SER A 313 0.24 -28.97 15.88
C SER A 313 -0.49 -29.02 17.23
N ASP A 314 -0.09 -29.99 18.06
CA ASP A 314 -0.58 -30.07 19.46
C ASP A 314 -0.08 -28.91 20.33
N ASP A 315 1.01 -28.23 19.90
CA ASP A 315 1.61 -27.08 20.58
C ASP A 315 1.67 -25.88 19.63
N LEU A 316 0.59 -25.09 19.61
CA LEU A 316 0.48 -23.90 18.76
C LEU A 316 1.44 -22.78 19.17
N GLU A 317 1.82 -22.66 20.44
CA GLU A 317 2.79 -21.65 20.90
C GLU A 317 4.16 -21.92 20.32
N LYS A 318 4.54 -23.21 20.23
CA LYS A 318 5.80 -23.63 19.61
C LYS A 318 5.73 -23.55 18.08
N ALA A 319 4.60 -23.87 17.48
CA ALA A 319 4.41 -23.82 16.03
C ALA A 319 4.42 -22.37 15.49
N PHE A 320 3.89 -21.42 16.27
CA PHE A 320 3.79 -20.00 15.95
C PHE A 320 4.44 -19.16 17.06
N PRO A 321 5.78 -19.22 17.21
CA PRO A 321 6.44 -18.61 18.35
C PRO A 321 6.32 -17.10 18.37
N GLU A 322 6.19 -16.54 19.58
CA GLU A 322 6.25 -15.12 19.81
C GLU A 322 7.61 -14.58 19.32
N PRO A 323 7.64 -13.54 18.48
CA PRO A 323 8.89 -12.99 17.97
C PRO A 323 9.64 -12.24 19.06
N VAL A 324 10.97 -12.26 19.00
CA VAL A 324 11.78 -11.34 19.80
C VAL A 324 11.69 -9.95 19.16
N LEU A 325 11.37 -8.93 19.96
CA LEU A 325 11.37 -7.55 19.48
C LEU A 325 12.82 -7.07 19.30
N THR A 326 13.14 -6.64 18.09
CA THR A 326 14.46 -6.16 17.71
C THR A 326 14.34 -4.80 17.03
N GLN A 327 15.45 -4.10 16.83
CA GLN A 327 15.44 -2.85 16.07
C GLN A 327 14.93 -3.03 14.63
N GLU A 328 15.19 -4.20 14.02
CA GLU A 328 14.78 -4.49 12.64
C GLU A 328 13.27 -4.64 12.49
N ASN A 329 12.58 -5.27 13.44
CA ASN A 329 11.13 -5.46 13.41
C ASN A 329 10.34 -4.43 14.24
N SER A 330 11.05 -3.49 14.88
CA SER A 330 10.46 -2.47 15.75
C SER A 330 9.40 -1.65 15.03
N PHE A 331 9.68 -1.19 13.81
CA PHE A 331 8.70 -0.42 13.04
C PHE A 331 7.42 -1.21 12.79
N TYR A 332 7.54 -2.49 12.44
CA TYR A 332 6.38 -3.35 12.23
C TYR A 332 5.50 -3.44 13.46
N PHE A 333 6.08 -3.82 14.60
CA PHE A 333 5.30 -4.01 15.83
C PHE A 333 4.86 -2.71 16.51
N THR A 334 5.56 -1.60 16.30
CA THR A 334 5.18 -0.32 16.93
C THR A 334 4.23 0.53 16.05
N GLN A 335 4.25 0.34 14.74
CA GLN A 335 3.47 1.17 13.80
C GLN A 335 2.40 0.39 13.03
N LEU A 336 2.70 -0.83 12.57
CA LEU A 336 1.77 -1.59 11.74
C LEU A 336 0.93 -2.58 12.52
N ALA A 337 1.53 -3.29 13.46
CA ALA A 337 0.91 -4.33 14.29
C ALA A 337 0.88 -3.97 15.78
N SER A 338 0.89 -2.67 16.13
CA SER A 338 0.98 -2.19 17.52
C SER A 338 -0.16 -2.69 18.42
N HIS A 339 -1.35 -2.90 17.86
CA HIS A 339 -2.49 -3.48 18.57
C HIS A 339 -2.24 -4.90 19.11
N LEU A 340 -1.23 -5.61 18.57
CA LEU A 340 -0.85 -6.94 19.01
C LEU A 340 0.10 -6.94 20.20
N LEU A 341 0.79 -5.82 20.49
CA LEU A 341 1.75 -5.72 21.60
C LEU A 341 1.12 -6.03 22.96
N LYS A 342 -0.20 -5.81 23.11
CA LYS A 342 -0.92 -6.21 24.33
C LYS A 342 -0.92 -7.72 24.58
N TYR A 343 -0.69 -8.54 23.57
CA TYR A 343 -0.59 -10.01 23.65
C TYR A 343 0.85 -10.51 23.72
N HIS A 344 1.84 -9.63 23.49
CA HIS A 344 3.26 -9.97 23.49
C HIS A 344 3.80 -10.03 24.93
N LYS A 345 4.12 -11.23 25.43
CA LYS A 345 4.51 -11.46 26.83
C LYS A 345 5.77 -10.68 27.23
N GLY A 346 6.82 -10.77 26.39
CA GLY A 346 8.08 -10.05 26.64
C GLY A 346 7.90 -8.53 26.71
N TYR A 347 7.09 -7.95 25.83
CA TYR A 347 6.77 -6.52 25.84
C TYR A 347 6.00 -6.11 27.11
N GLN A 348 5.04 -6.93 27.54
CA GLN A 348 4.27 -6.66 28.76
C GLN A 348 5.15 -6.76 30.03
N GLU A 349 6.14 -7.63 30.03
CA GLU A 349 7.12 -7.74 31.12
C GLU A 349 8.04 -6.50 31.18
N GLU A 350 8.56 -6.06 30.04
CA GLU A 350 9.36 -4.83 29.98
C GLU A 350 8.58 -3.60 30.43
N LEU A 351 7.32 -3.47 30.03
CA LEU A 351 6.44 -2.37 30.49
C LEU A 351 6.23 -2.39 32.01
N LYS A 352 6.10 -3.56 32.62
CA LYS A 352 6.00 -3.67 34.07
C LYS A 352 7.29 -3.26 34.79
N MET A 353 8.46 -3.57 34.21
CA MET A 353 9.76 -3.20 34.77
C MET A 353 10.09 -1.71 34.60
N THR A 354 9.53 -1.05 33.54
CA THR A 354 9.80 0.34 33.25
C THR A 354 8.82 1.32 33.89
N LYS A 355 7.65 0.85 34.40
CA LYS A 355 6.76 1.68 35.19
C LYS A 355 7.44 1.96 36.54
N PRO A 356 7.70 3.24 36.91
CA PRO A 356 8.18 3.54 38.25
C PRO A 356 7.13 3.10 39.27
N GLU A 357 7.57 2.54 40.40
CA GLU A 357 6.72 2.08 41.52
C GLU A 357 5.77 3.16 42.09
N ASN A 358 5.85 4.40 41.58
CA ASN A 358 5.12 5.55 42.07
C ASN A 358 3.71 5.76 41.48
N GLU A 359 3.24 4.95 40.52
CA GLU A 359 1.85 5.05 40.05
C GLU A 359 0.82 4.37 40.98
N VAL A 360 1.28 3.64 42.00
CA VAL A 360 0.38 3.08 43.04
C VAL A 360 -0.06 4.13 44.07
N ALA A 361 0.55 5.34 44.03
CA ALA A 361 0.33 6.37 45.01
C ALA A 361 -0.87 7.28 44.75
N ASP A 362 -1.43 7.33 43.57
CA ASP A 362 -2.51 8.27 43.26
C ASP A 362 -3.89 7.80 43.70
N GLU A 363 -4.15 6.49 43.73
CA GLU A 363 -5.40 5.97 44.32
C GLU A 363 -5.41 6.07 45.84
N ASP A 364 -4.26 5.86 46.50
CA ASP A 364 -4.11 6.04 47.95
C ASP A 364 -4.13 7.50 48.37
N LEU A 365 -3.65 8.41 47.54
CA LEU A 365 -3.74 9.85 47.77
C LEU A 365 -5.18 10.39 47.64
N LEU A 366 -5.95 9.89 46.69
CA LEU A 366 -7.37 10.26 46.52
C LEU A 366 -8.23 9.72 47.67
N ALA A 367 -7.85 8.59 48.32
CA ALA A 367 -8.51 8.06 49.49
C ALA A 367 -8.28 8.89 50.78
N LEU A 368 -7.24 9.73 50.82
CA LEU A 368 -6.93 10.61 51.94
C LEU A 368 -7.72 11.94 51.91
N PHE A 369 -8.37 12.25 50.78
CA PHE A 369 -9.11 13.52 50.56
C PHE A 369 -10.64 13.29 50.46
N ASN A 370 -11.13 12.07 50.61
CA ASN A 370 -12.53 11.69 50.79
C ASN A 370 -12.80 11.26 52.22
#